data_9866aa176c3c655b16f381c3be2407dc
#
_entry.id   9866aa176c3c655b16f381c3be2407dc
#
_cell.length_a   1.000
_cell.length_b   1.000
_cell.length_c   1.000
_cell.angle_alpha   90.00
_cell.angle_beta   90.00
_cell.angle_gamma   90.00
#
_symmetry.space_group_name_H-M   'P 1'
#
loop_
_entity.id
_entity.type
_entity.pdbx_description
1 polymer ?
#
loop_
_entity_poly.entity_id
_entity_poly.type
_entity_poly.pdbx_seq_one_letter_code
_entity_poly.pdbx_strand_id
1 'polypeptide(L)'
;FLSLYLYHEGQMTYHFNFRFDYNSDGTPSMYIGTIQGSKHGLETTKILTKKLFGYRPKNFILYLMRIFVQTLGIRDMYVITDDGFYTNSHLLRGNRSKKTNFNDFWIGEGAVPDKGEQWYFRLPIEEKRRKYDDIKSQKRNLFRKRYLLMDAIVPPYIEAIRKLFRDDFAPTPSAVDEAAIVDKPADYDPIEAPKG
;
A
#
# COMPACT_ATOMS: atom_id res chain seq x y z
N PHE A 1 -13.06 6.91 11.40
CA PHE A 1 -12.20 6.60 10.25
C PHE A 1 -10.86 7.31 10.41
N LEU A 2 -9.79 6.62 10.03
CA LEU A 2 -8.42 7.13 9.94
C LEU A 2 -8.06 7.39 8.48
N SER A 3 -7.04 8.21 8.25
CA SER A 3 -6.58 8.51 6.89
C SER A 3 -5.05 8.50 6.81
N LEU A 4 -4.54 7.85 5.78
CA LEU A 4 -3.13 7.93 5.39
C LEU A 4 -3.03 8.79 4.13
N TYR A 5 -2.18 9.81 4.17
CA TYR A 5 -1.98 10.75 3.07
C TYR A 5 -0.58 10.63 2.47
N LEU A 6 -0.51 10.67 1.15
CA LEU A 6 0.74 10.83 0.41
C LEU A 6 0.86 12.27 -0.07
N TYR A 7 1.91 12.96 0.38
CA TYR A 7 2.23 14.32 -0.04
C TYR A 7 3.46 14.36 -0.95
N HIS A 8 3.48 15.31 -1.85
CA HIS A 8 4.64 15.67 -2.65
C HIS A 8 4.74 17.19 -2.74
N GLU A 9 5.85 17.76 -2.29
CA GLU A 9 6.10 19.21 -2.27
C GLU A 9 4.93 20.01 -1.64
N GLY A 10 4.46 19.53 -0.48
CA GLY A 10 3.36 20.14 0.26
C GLY A 10 1.96 19.90 -0.31
N GLN A 11 1.84 19.22 -1.45
CA GLN A 11 0.55 18.93 -2.08
C GLN A 11 0.13 17.48 -1.84
N MET A 12 -1.11 17.28 -1.40
CA MET A 12 -1.69 15.95 -1.25
C MET A 12 -1.87 15.32 -2.62
N THR A 13 -1.32 14.11 -2.79
CA THR A 13 -1.38 13.36 -4.05
C THR A 13 -2.41 12.23 -4.00
N TYR A 14 -2.35 11.43 -2.95
CA TYR A 14 -3.28 10.32 -2.70
C TYR A 14 -3.61 10.24 -1.23
N HIS A 15 -4.77 9.65 -0.91
CA HIS A 15 -5.11 9.26 0.45
C HIS A 15 -5.92 7.97 0.46
N PHE A 16 -5.79 7.24 1.56
CA PHE A 16 -6.65 6.14 1.97
C PHE A 16 -7.46 6.54 3.17
N ASN A 17 -8.76 6.19 3.17
CA ASN A 17 -9.57 6.20 4.37
C ASN A 17 -9.80 4.76 4.81
N PHE A 18 -9.57 4.47 6.08
CA PHE A 18 -9.66 3.14 6.62
C PHE A 18 -10.18 3.15 8.07
N ARG A 19 -10.55 1.98 8.55
CA ARG A 19 -10.88 1.73 9.95
C ARG A 19 -10.27 0.42 10.41
N PHE A 20 -10.06 0.30 11.70
CA PHE A 20 -9.79 -0.98 12.32
C PHE A 20 -11.09 -1.59 12.82
N ASP A 21 -11.12 -2.91 12.86
CA ASP A 21 -12.22 -3.70 13.38
C ASP A 21 -11.68 -5.04 13.90
N TYR A 22 -12.55 -5.86 14.44
CA TYR A 22 -12.21 -7.21 14.86
C TYR A 22 -13.00 -8.21 14.02
N ASN A 23 -12.33 -9.26 13.60
CA ASN A 23 -12.98 -10.43 13.03
C ASN A 23 -13.83 -11.15 14.09
N SER A 24 -14.68 -12.07 13.66
CA SER A 24 -15.53 -12.87 14.57
C SER A 24 -14.75 -13.69 15.60
N ASP A 25 -13.50 -14.02 15.31
CA ASP A 25 -12.57 -14.72 16.20
C ASP A 25 -11.78 -13.78 17.15
N GLY A 26 -12.06 -12.47 17.11
CA GLY A 26 -11.39 -11.47 17.93
C GLY A 26 -10.03 -11.00 17.37
N THR A 27 -9.60 -11.45 16.21
CA THR A 27 -8.37 -10.98 15.58
C THR A 27 -8.56 -9.59 14.97
N PRO A 28 -7.56 -8.68 15.10
CA PRO A 28 -7.66 -7.35 14.52
C PRO A 28 -7.57 -7.40 12.99
N SER A 29 -8.40 -6.59 12.35
CA SER A 29 -8.49 -6.44 10.91
C SER A 29 -8.53 -4.98 10.50
N MET A 30 -8.19 -4.67 9.26
CA MET A 30 -8.28 -3.33 8.69
C MET A 30 -9.17 -3.31 7.44
N TYR A 31 -10.06 -2.34 7.40
CA TYR A 31 -10.99 -2.11 6.29
C TYR A 31 -10.65 -0.81 5.57
N ILE A 32 -10.31 -0.87 4.30
CA ILE A 32 -10.08 0.29 3.44
C ILE A 32 -11.40 0.65 2.75
N GLY A 33 -11.94 1.83 3.09
CA GLY A 33 -13.19 2.35 2.55
C GLY A 33 -13.02 3.17 1.27
N THR A 34 -11.83 3.70 1.02
CA THR A 34 -11.55 4.43 -0.23
C THR A 34 -10.07 4.63 -0.45
N ILE A 35 -9.70 4.74 -1.73
CA ILE A 35 -8.43 5.27 -2.19
C ILE A 35 -8.71 6.36 -3.23
N GLN A 36 -8.23 7.56 -2.98
CA GLN A 36 -8.54 8.70 -3.82
C GLN A 36 -7.28 9.53 -4.12
N GLY A 37 -7.12 9.90 -5.40
CA GLY A 37 -6.13 10.87 -5.84
C GLY A 37 -6.65 12.31 -5.78
N SER A 38 -5.75 13.28 -5.77
CA SER A 38 -6.12 14.69 -5.84
C SER A 38 -6.80 15.03 -7.17
N LYS A 39 -7.72 15.98 -7.15
CA LYS A 39 -8.54 16.38 -8.31
C LYS A 39 -7.70 16.83 -9.52
N HIS A 40 -6.54 17.43 -9.27
CA HIS A 40 -5.63 17.96 -10.30
C HIS A 40 -4.26 17.28 -10.29
N GLY A 41 -4.16 16.06 -9.73
CA GLY A 41 -2.90 15.36 -9.46
C GLY A 41 -2.26 14.61 -10.64
N LEU A 42 -2.73 14.83 -11.90
CA LEU A 42 -2.21 14.04 -13.03
C LEU A 42 -0.72 14.30 -13.28
N GLU A 43 -0.29 15.56 -13.28
CA GLU A 43 1.13 15.92 -13.49
C GLU A 43 1.99 15.45 -12.32
N THR A 44 1.55 15.69 -11.08
CA THR A 44 2.24 15.18 -9.88
C THR A 44 2.35 13.65 -9.89
N THR A 45 1.29 12.96 -10.35
CA THR A 45 1.32 11.50 -10.52
C THR A 45 2.37 11.06 -11.53
N LYS A 46 2.52 11.75 -12.65
CA LYS A 46 3.56 11.46 -13.65
C LYS A 46 4.97 11.68 -13.09
N ILE A 47 5.19 12.81 -12.40
CA ILE A 47 6.47 13.14 -11.76
C ILE A 47 6.83 12.06 -10.73
N LEU A 48 5.90 11.74 -9.83
CA LEU A 48 6.12 10.71 -8.82
C LEU A 48 6.36 9.33 -9.42
N THR A 49 5.61 8.95 -10.46
CA THR A 49 5.82 7.67 -11.15
C THR A 49 7.26 7.58 -11.69
N LYS A 50 7.82 8.68 -12.21
CA LYS A 50 9.22 8.73 -12.66
C LYS A 50 10.19 8.64 -11.50
N LYS A 51 9.98 9.40 -10.41
CA LYS A 51 10.80 9.38 -9.18
C LYS A 51 10.78 8.00 -8.50
N LEU A 52 9.66 7.28 -8.57
CA LEU A 52 9.47 5.93 -8.03
C LEU A 52 9.84 4.80 -9.02
N PHE A 53 10.68 5.09 -9.99
CA PHE A 53 11.14 4.11 -11.00
C PHE A 53 9.99 3.35 -11.67
N GLY A 54 8.97 4.08 -12.13
CA GLY A 54 7.80 3.52 -12.79
C GLY A 54 6.79 2.85 -11.86
N TYR A 55 6.95 2.95 -10.55
CA TYR A 55 5.94 2.52 -9.58
C TYR A 55 4.88 3.62 -9.44
N ARG A 56 3.62 3.27 -9.66
CA ARG A 56 2.54 4.27 -9.60
C ARG A 56 2.33 4.73 -8.16
N PRO A 57 2.12 6.02 -7.89
CA PRO A 57 1.89 6.53 -6.53
C PRO A 57 0.73 5.85 -5.80
N LYS A 58 -0.33 5.45 -6.53
CA LYS A 58 -1.45 4.69 -5.98
C LYS A 58 -1.02 3.32 -5.42
N ASN A 59 -0.15 2.61 -6.15
CA ASN A 59 0.40 1.32 -5.69
C ASN A 59 1.42 1.53 -4.57
N PHE A 60 2.19 2.62 -4.64
CA PHE A 60 3.19 2.96 -3.61
C PHE A 60 2.54 3.25 -2.25
N ILE A 61 1.47 4.05 -2.19
CA ILE A 61 0.77 4.30 -0.93
C ILE A 61 0.11 3.01 -0.40
N LEU A 62 -0.37 2.12 -1.27
CA LEU A 62 -0.85 0.80 -0.87
C LEU A 62 0.28 -0.06 -0.28
N TYR A 63 1.47 -0.01 -0.87
CA TYR A 63 2.65 -0.67 -0.32
C TYR A 63 2.96 -0.17 1.11
N LEU A 64 2.96 1.14 1.33
CA LEU A 64 3.15 1.72 2.66
C LEU A 64 2.04 1.28 3.63
N MET A 65 0.79 1.17 3.16
CA MET A 65 -0.31 0.66 3.97
C MET A 65 -0.09 -0.80 4.37
N ARG A 66 0.41 -1.65 3.48
CA ARG A 66 0.76 -3.04 3.80
C ARG A 66 1.81 -3.13 4.90
N ILE A 67 2.88 -2.33 4.82
CA ILE A 67 3.90 -2.25 5.87
C ILE A 67 3.29 -1.76 7.19
N PHE A 68 2.41 -0.75 7.13
CA PHE A 68 1.71 -0.23 8.30
C PHE A 68 0.92 -1.32 9.01
N VAL A 69 0.11 -2.09 8.27
CA VAL A 69 -0.70 -3.20 8.81
C VAL A 69 0.18 -4.28 9.45
N GLN A 70 1.24 -4.69 8.72
CA GLN A 70 2.21 -5.68 9.20
C GLN A 70 2.91 -5.22 10.48
N THR A 71 3.31 -3.96 10.55
CA THR A 71 3.96 -3.37 11.74
C THR A 71 3.03 -3.40 12.95
N LEU A 72 1.71 -3.31 12.73
CA LEU A 72 0.69 -3.41 13.78
C LEU A 72 0.33 -4.85 14.15
N GLY A 73 0.90 -5.86 13.49
CA GLY A 73 0.53 -7.26 13.70
C GLY A 73 -0.85 -7.65 13.17
N ILE A 74 -1.46 -6.79 12.34
CA ILE A 74 -2.76 -7.06 11.71
C ILE A 74 -2.54 -8.01 10.54
N ARG A 75 -3.35 -9.08 10.46
CA ARG A 75 -3.20 -10.13 9.45
C ARG A 75 -4.24 -10.07 8.33
N ASP A 76 -5.36 -9.39 8.57
CA ASP A 76 -6.47 -9.32 7.64
C ASP A 76 -6.70 -7.89 7.18
N MET A 77 -6.68 -7.70 5.87
CA MET A 77 -6.93 -6.43 5.22
C MET A 77 -8.05 -6.60 4.20
N TYR A 78 -9.08 -5.78 4.34
CA TYR A 78 -10.26 -5.77 3.49
C TYR A 78 -10.34 -4.46 2.73
N VAL A 79 -10.79 -4.54 1.47
CA VAL A 79 -10.91 -3.38 0.59
C VAL A 79 -12.30 -3.31 0.01
N ILE A 80 -12.89 -2.12 0.04
CA ILE A 80 -14.25 -1.93 -0.43
C ILE A 80 -14.38 -2.23 -1.92
N THR A 81 -15.42 -2.96 -2.29
CA THR A 81 -15.77 -3.23 -3.69
C THR A 81 -16.46 -2.03 -4.32
N ASP A 82 -16.63 -2.09 -5.63
CA ASP A 82 -17.41 -1.10 -6.36
C ASP A 82 -18.86 -1.03 -5.87
N ASP A 83 -19.46 -2.19 -5.57
CA ASP A 83 -20.84 -2.26 -5.11
C ASP A 83 -21.01 -1.80 -3.66
N GLY A 84 -19.98 -2.01 -2.82
CA GLY A 84 -19.96 -1.53 -1.44
C GLY A 84 -19.69 -0.04 -1.30
N PHE A 85 -19.22 0.62 -2.36
CA PHE A 85 -18.87 2.02 -2.28
C PHE A 85 -20.11 2.93 -2.23
N TYR A 86 -20.13 3.86 -1.30
CA TYR A 86 -21.29 4.68 -0.96
C TYR A 86 -21.94 5.43 -2.15
N THR A 87 -21.17 5.73 -3.22
CA THR A 87 -21.72 6.41 -4.41
C THR A 87 -22.68 5.55 -5.22
N ASN A 88 -22.66 4.23 -5.00
CA ASN A 88 -23.60 3.29 -5.59
C ASN A 88 -24.87 3.09 -4.75
N SER A 89 -24.92 3.71 -3.56
CA SER A 89 -26.11 3.66 -2.72
C SER A 89 -27.24 4.50 -3.36
N HIS A 90 -28.45 3.93 -3.41
CA HIS A 90 -29.65 4.62 -3.89
C HIS A 90 -30.05 5.86 -3.08
N LEU A 91 -29.37 6.12 -1.96
CA LEU A 91 -29.57 7.27 -1.09
C LEU A 91 -28.96 8.57 -1.63
N LEU A 92 -28.02 8.48 -2.56
CA LEU A 92 -27.40 9.66 -3.17
C LEU A 92 -28.13 10.07 -4.46
N ARG A 93 -29.02 11.05 -4.34
CA ARG A 93 -29.63 11.72 -5.49
C ARG A 93 -28.58 12.58 -6.19
N GLY A 94 -28.22 12.26 -7.41
CA GLY A 94 -27.36 13.07 -8.26
C GLY A 94 -26.44 12.25 -9.16
N ASN A 95 -26.16 12.79 -10.34
CA ASN A 95 -25.38 12.14 -11.40
C ASN A 95 -23.88 12.18 -11.06
N ARG A 96 -23.45 11.53 -9.96
CA ARG A 96 -22.03 11.38 -9.59
C ARG A 96 -21.50 10.14 -10.31
N SER A 97 -21.06 10.33 -11.54
CA SER A 97 -20.40 9.27 -12.29
C SER A 97 -19.13 8.84 -11.55
N LYS A 98 -19.08 7.58 -11.17
CA LYS A 98 -17.91 6.94 -10.61
C LYS A 98 -16.80 6.95 -11.66
N LYS A 99 -15.72 7.67 -11.39
CA LYS A 99 -14.55 7.77 -12.29
C LYS A 99 -13.51 6.66 -12.06
N THR A 100 -13.64 5.88 -10.99
CA THR A 100 -12.65 4.89 -10.60
C THR A 100 -13.30 3.53 -10.47
N ASN A 101 -12.76 2.55 -11.17
CA ASN A 101 -13.07 1.14 -10.96
C ASN A 101 -12.16 0.63 -9.82
N PHE A 102 -12.75 0.40 -8.65
CA PHE A 102 -12.01 -0.12 -7.51
C PHE A 102 -11.71 -1.60 -7.68
N ASN A 103 -12.66 -2.38 -8.20
CA ASN A 103 -12.52 -3.81 -8.35
C ASN A 103 -11.32 -4.16 -9.22
N ASP A 104 -11.16 -3.52 -10.39
CA ASP A 104 -10.01 -3.78 -11.28
C ASP A 104 -8.69 -3.48 -10.60
N PHE A 105 -8.64 -2.41 -9.81
CA PHE A 105 -7.43 -2.06 -9.07
C PHE A 105 -7.11 -3.11 -8.00
N TRP A 106 -8.10 -3.48 -7.19
CA TRP A 106 -7.89 -4.43 -6.10
C TRP A 106 -7.55 -5.83 -6.60
N ILE A 107 -8.25 -6.31 -7.65
CA ILE A 107 -7.94 -7.59 -8.30
C ILE A 107 -6.53 -7.58 -8.89
N GLY A 108 -6.12 -6.45 -9.50
CA GLY A 108 -4.75 -6.26 -9.99
C GLY A 108 -3.69 -6.32 -8.89
N GLU A 109 -4.05 -5.98 -7.65
CA GLU A 109 -3.20 -6.07 -6.46
C GLU A 109 -3.32 -7.41 -5.72
N GLY A 110 -4.08 -8.36 -6.26
CA GLY A 110 -4.23 -9.71 -5.73
C GLY A 110 -5.39 -9.89 -4.76
N ALA A 111 -6.30 -8.92 -4.68
CA ALA A 111 -7.49 -9.08 -3.86
C ALA A 111 -8.40 -10.18 -4.40
N VAL A 112 -9.05 -10.88 -3.49
CA VAL A 112 -10.00 -11.96 -3.79
C VAL A 112 -11.33 -11.70 -3.09
N PRO A 113 -12.47 -12.12 -3.67
CA PRO A 113 -13.75 -12.08 -2.98
C PRO A 113 -13.68 -12.82 -1.65
N ASP A 114 -14.21 -12.23 -0.59
CA ASP A 114 -14.35 -12.90 0.69
C ASP A 114 -15.75 -13.51 0.80
N LYS A 115 -15.83 -14.77 1.26
CA LYS A 115 -17.08 -15.50 1.39
C LYS A 115 -18.01 -14.93 2.48
N GLY A 116 -17.46 -14.25 3.45
CA GLY A 116 -18.19 -13.64 4.58
C GLY A 116 -18.58 -12.19 4.38
N GLU A 117 -18.00 -11.50 3.40
CA GLU A 117 -18.10 -10.05 3.26
C GLU A 117 -18.56 -9.64 1.86
N GLN A 118 -19.84 -9.38 1.70
CA GLN A 118 -20.45 -9.02 0.41
C GLN A 118 -19.83 -7.74 -0.21
N TRP A 119 -19.45 -6.76 0.62
CA TRP A 119 -19.02 -5.42 0.18
C TRP A 119 -17.52 -5.23 0.14
N TYR A 120 -16.74 -6.28 0.50
CA TYR A 120 -15.30 -6.21 0.60
C TYR A 120 -14.62 -7.37 -0.12
N PHE A 121 -13.43 -7.10 -0.66
CA PHE A 121 -12.47 -8.12 -1.03
C PHE A 121 -11.41 -8.25 0.06
N ARG A 122 -10.91 -9.45 0.26
CA ARG A 122 -9.73 -9.68 1.10
C ARG A 122 -8.48 -9.41 0.27
N LEU A 123 -7.62 -8.52 0.75
CA LEU A 123 -6.39 -8.11 0.09
C LEU A 123 -5.17 -8.73 0.80
N PRO A 124 -4.23 -9.36 0.07
CA PRO A 124 -2.98 -9.84 0.66
C PRO A 124 -2.19 -8.70 1.30
N ILE A 125 -1.66 -8.93 2.51
CA ILE A 125 -0.82 -7.95 3.22
C ILE A 125 0.61 -7.94 2.70
N GLU A 126 1.08 -9.03 2.06
CA GLU A 126 2.38 -9.06 1.39
C GLU A 126 2.26 -8.46 -0.02
N GLU A 127 3.30 -7.73 -0.41
CA GLU A 127 3.43 -7.30 -1.78
C GLU A 127 4.06 -8.40 -2.64
N LYS A 128 3.40 -8.75 -3.72
CA LYS A 128 3.93 -9.71 -4.69
C LYS A 128 4.95 -9.04 -5.61
N ARG A 129 6.24 -9.19 -5.30
CA ARG A 129 7.32 -8.76 -6.20
C ARG A 129 7.47 -9.72 -7.37
N ARG A 130 7.72 -9.17 -8.56
CA ARG A 130 8.04 -9.97 -9.74
C ARG A 130 9.46 -10.51 -9.63
N LYS A 131 9.66 -11.79 -9.97
CA LYS A 131 11.00 -12.36 -10.12
C LYS A 131 11.72 -11.68 -11.29
N TYR A 132 13.03 -11.52 -11.18
CA TYR A 132 13.81 -10.86 -12.25
C TYR A 132 13.71 -11.57 -13.59
N ASP A 133 13.56 -12.90 -13.60
CA ASP A 133 13.40 -13.70 -14.81
C ASP A 133 12.10 -13.41 -15.56
N ASP A 134 11.04 -13.04 -14.83
CA ASP A 134 9.74 -12.65 -15.40
C ASP A 134 9.75 -11.20 -15.92
N ILE A 135 10.87 -10.47 -15.74
CA ILE A 135 11.00 -9.08 -16.16
C ILE A 135 11.83 -9.02 -17.44
N LYS A 136 11.26 -8.38 -18.47
CA LYS A 136 11.98 -8.12 -19.72
C LYS A 136 13.34 -7.45 -19.43
N SER A 137 14.42 -7.92 -20.06
CA SER A 137 15.81 -7.49 -19.82
C SER A 137 15.96 -5.97 -19.79
N GLN A 138 15.33 -5.26 -20.72
CA GLN A 138 15.35 -3.79 -20.81
C GLN A 138 14.76 -3.08 -19.56
N LYS A 139 13.90 -3.77 -18.78
CA LYS A 139 13.24 -3.21 -17.60
C LYS A 139 13.87 -3.67 -16.28
N ARG A 140 14.79 -4.64 -16.30
CA ARG A 140 15.37 -5.20 -15.06
C ARG A 140 16.04 -4.14 -14.20
N ASN A 141 16.82 -3.24 -14.81
CA ASN A 141 17.47 -2.14 -14.06
C ASN A 141 16.46 -1.19 -13.41
N LEU A 142 15.35 -0.89 -14.10
CA LEU A 142 14.26 -0.06 -13.54
C LEU A 142 13.63 -0.74 -12.32
N PHE A 143 13.34 -2.04 -12.40
CA PHE A 143 12.77 -2.80 -11.28
C PHE A 143 13.77 -2.95 -10.14
N ARG A 144 15.06 -3.15 -10.42
CA ARG A 144 16.11 -3.17 -9.39
C ARG A 144 16.12 -1.87 -8.59
N LYS A 145 16.18 -0.72 -9.27
CA LYS A 145 16.14 0.59 -8.60
C LYS A 145 14.86 0.80 -7.79
N ARG A 146 13.72 0.35 -8.31
CA ARG A 146 12.43 0.38 -7.59
C ARG A 146 12.50 -0.41 -6.28
N TYR A 147 12.95 -1.65 -6.34
CA TYR A 147 12.98 -2.52 -5.16
C TYR A 147 14.01 -2.04 -4.13
N LEU A 148 15.17 -1.54 -4.56
CA LEU A 148 16.12 -0.89 -3.66
C LEU A 148 15.52 0.33 -2.94
N LEU A 149 14.78 1.18 -3.65
CA LEU A 149 14.07 2.31 -3.04
C LEU A 149 13.03 1.83 -2.02
N MET A 150 12.24 0.83 -2.39
CA MET A 150 11.22 0.26 -1.50
C MET A 150 11.86 -0.31 -0.23
N ASP A 151 12.93 -1.08 -0.36
CA ASP A 151 13.64 -1.68 0.78
C ASP A 151 14.27 -0.61 1.67
N ALA A 152 14.82 0.46 1.09
CA ALA A 152 15.40 1.56 1.85
C ALA A 152 14.37 2.37 2.66
N ILE A 153 13.12 2.42 2.22
CA ILE A 153 12.05 3.15 2.91
C ILE A 153 11.50 2.37 4.11
N VAL A 154 11.55 1.04 4.09
CA VAL A 154 10.89 0.18 5.11
C VAL A 154 11.41 0.46 6.53
N PRO A 155 12.73 0.41 6.83
CA PRO A 155 13.20 0.58 8.20
C PRO A 155 12.80 1.92 8.84
N PRO A 156 13.06 3.09 8.21
CA PRO A 156 12.67 4.37 8.79
C PRO A 156 11.13 4.54 8.89
N TYR A 157 10.37 3.91 8.01
CA TYR A 157 8.92 3.97 8.07
C TYR A 157 8.37 3.14 9.23
N ILE A 158 8.88 1.93 9.46
CA ILE A 158 8.55 1.11 10.62
C ILE A 158 8.88 1.85 11.92
N GLU A 159 10.06 2.46 12.00
CA GLU A 159 10.45 3.26 13.16
C GLU A 159 9.50 4.43 13.40
N ALA A 160 9.11 5.14 12.34
CA ALA A 160 8.14 6.22 12.44
C ALA A 160 6.76 5.73 12.91
N ILE A 161 6.30 4.57 12.43
CA ILE A 161 5.05 3.96 12.90
C ILE A 161 5.15 3.63 14.40
N ARG A 162 6.22 2.97 14.83
CA ARG A 162 6.42 2.59 16.25
C ARG A 162 6.39 3.80 17.18
N LYS A 163 6.92 4.94 16.75
CA LYS A 163 6.86 6.20 17.52
C LYS A 163 5.45 6.81 17.67
N LEU A 164 4.48 6.36 16.89
CA LEU A 164 3.08 6.79 17.03
C LEU A 164 2.35 6.08 18.18
N PHE A 165 2.91 4.98 18.67
CA PHE A 165 2.30 4.20 19.76
C PHE A 165 2.94 4.55 21.09
N ARG A 166 2.16 4.37 22.16
CA ARG A 166 2.65 4.53 23.53
C ARG A 166 3.65 3.42 23.84
N ASP A 167 4.57 3.70 24.77
CA ASP A 167 5.64 2.77 25.16
C ASP A 167 5.11 1.44 25.73
N ASP A 168 3.87 1.42 26.23
CA ASP A 168 3.17 0.23 26.74
C ASP A 168 2.53 -0.62 25.63
N PHE A 169 2.52 -0.13 24.37
CA PHE A 169 2.07 -0.88 23.21
C PHE A 169 3.28 -1.49 22.48
N ALA A 170 3.63 -2.73 22.84
CA ALA A 170 4.56 -3.51 22.06
C ALA A 170 3.80 -4.30 20.98
N PRO A 171 3.85 -3.88 19.70
CA PRO A 171 3.29 -4.72 18.64
C PRO A 171 4.05 -6.04 18.62
N THR A 172 3.33 -7.15 18.51
CA THR A 172 3.93 -8.48 18.35
C THR A 172 4.88 -8.44 17.16
N PRO A 173 6.14 -8.94 17.28
CA PRO A 173 7.06 -9.00 16.15
C PRO A 173 6.37 -9.68 14.97
N SER A 174 6.23 -8.97 13.86
CA SER A 174 5.64 -9.52 12.65
C SER A 174 6.74 -10.20 11.84
N ALA A 175 6.34 -11.10 10.96
CA ALA A 175 7.24 -11.80 10.02
C ALA A 175 8.14 -10.86 9.16
N VAL A 176 7.90 -9.55 9.21
CA VAL A 176 8.73 -8.53 8.54
C VAL A 176 10.11 -8.42 9.20
N ASP A 177 10.18 -8.65 10.52
CA ASP A 177 11.46 -8.59 11.26
C ASP A 177 12.36 -9.80 10.91
N GLU A 178 11.75 -10.95 10.55
CA GLU A 178 12.48 -12.14 10.09
C GLU A 178 12.83 -12.09 8.60
N ALA A 179 11.95 -11.55 7.76
CA ALA A 179 12.16 -11.45 6.31
C ALA A 179 13.20 -10.38 5.92
N ALA A 180 13.44 -9.38 6.77
CA ALA A 180 14.47 -8.36 6.54
C ALA A 180 15.90 -8.92 6.70
N ILE A 181 16.05 -10.14 7.22
CA ILE A 181 17.35 -10.79 7.49
C ILE A 181 17.69 -11.83 6.40
N VAL A 182 16.74 -12.24 5.57
CA VAL A 182 16.95 -13.34 4.61
C VAL A 182 17.11 -12.79 3.18
N ASP A 183 18.26 -13.13 2.61
CA ASP A 183 18.69 -12.99 1.21
C ASP A 183 19.01 -11.58 0.69
N LYS A 184 20.19 -11.08 1.08
CA LYS A 184 20.95 -10.21 0.18
C LYS A 184 21.41 -11.07 -1.00
N PRO A 185 21.09 -10.71 -2.26
CA PRO A 185 21.68 -11.39 -3.39
C PRO A 185 23.20 -11.25 -3.33
N ALA A 186 23.94 -12.32 -3.67
CA ALA A 186 25.39 -12.43 -3.58
C ALA A 186 26.20 -11.35 -4.35
N ASP A 187 25.54 -10.51 -5.15
CA ASP A 187 26.15 -9.45 -5.97
C ASP A 187 25.79 -8.03 -5.48
N TYR A 188 25.74 -7.84 -4.15
CA TYR A 188 25.48 -6.51 -3.61
C TYR A 188 26.77 -5.69 -3.50
N ASP A 189 27.05 -4.84 -4.48
CA ASP A 189 27.99 -3.74 -4.37
C ASP A 189 27.28 -2.52 -3.77
N PRO A 190 27.71 -2.00 -2.61
CA PRO A 190 27.15 -0.78 -2.04
C PRO A 190 27.47 0.41 -2.95
N ILE A 191 26.44 1.09 -3.43
CA ILE A 191 26.60 2.34 -4.17
C ILE A 191 27.06 3.39 -3.17
N GLU A 192 28.31 3.89 -3.33
CA GLU A 192 28.78 5.07 -2.60
C GLU A 192 27.80 6.24 -2.78
N ALA A 193 27.50 6.91 -1.65
CA ALA A 193 26.69 8.12 -1.66
C ALA A 193 27.37 9.19 -2.54
N PRO A 194 26.65 9.96 -3.34
CA PRO A 194 27.22 11.05 -4.10
C PRO A 194 27.83 12.06 -3.12
N LYS A 195 29.13 12.26 -3.24
CA LYS A 195 29.84 13.35 -2.56
C LYS A 195 29.28 14.67 -3.09
N GLY A 196 28.90 15.53 -2.16
CA GLY A 196 28.21 16.79 -2.22
C GLY A 196 28.55 17.79 -3.31
#